data_965c4428f18e3d4d74009ad917f26848
#
_entry.id   965c4428f18e3d4d74009ad917f26848
#
_cell.length_a   1.000
_cell.length_b   1.000
_cell.length_c   1.000
_cell.angle_alpha   90.00
_cell.angle_beta   90.00
_cell.angle_gamma   90.00
#
_symmetry.space_group_name_H-M   'P 1'
#
loop_
_entity.id
_entity.type
_entity.pdbx_description
1 polymer ?
#
loop_
_entity_poly.entity_id
_entity_poly.type
_entity_poly.pdbx_seq_one_letter_code
_entity_poly.pdbx_strand_id
1 'polypeptide(L)'
;TSLQHGADLLWIETEKPNVEQIAEMVNRVREVRPEAKLVYNNSPSFNWTLKFREQVYEDWKAAGKDVSAYPDPAVDEKGLMDVSMDGTELAEQADALVQSFQRDAAREAGIFHHLITLPTYHTAALSTDTLTEGYFGDLGMLAYVRDVQRQEIRNDLAAVKHQDLAGSNIGDDHKEYFLGEKALLAGGAANTMNQF
;
A
#
# COMPACT_ATOMS: atom_id res chain seq x y z
N THR A 1 -18.01 -20.16 16.73
CA THR A 1 -17.03 -19.39 15.93
C THR A 1 -17.76 -18.49 14.95
N SER A 2 -17.04 -17.49 14.38
CA SER A 2 -17.62 -16.53 13.42
C SER A 2 -18.29 -17.21 12.22
N LEU A 3 -17.71 -18.27 11.68
CA LEU A 3 -18.30 -19.04 10.57
C LEU A 3 -19.62 -19.76 10.97
N GLN A 4 -19.77 -20.18 12.23
CA GLN A 4 -21.02 -20.77 12.71
C GLN A 4 -22.13 -19.72 12.87
N HIS A 5 -21.76 -18.44 12.94
CA HIS A 5 -22.67 -17.31 13.09
C HIS A 5 -22.87 -16.52 11.78
N GLY A 6 -22.55 -17.13 10.62
CA GLY A 6 -22.89 -16.60 9.32
C GLY A 6 -21.82 -15.74 8.65
N ALA A 7 -20.56 -15.77 9.12
CA ALA A 7 -19.47 -15.14 8.38
C ALA A 7 -19.13 -15.93 7.11
N ASP A 8 -19.04 -15.26 5.97
CA ASP A 8 -18.66 -15.84 4.68
C ASP A 8 -17.14 -15.96 4.53
N LEU A 9 -16.39 -15.04 5.14
CA LEU A 9 -14.94 -14.95 5.12
C LEU A 9 -14.41 -14.74 6.53
N LEU A 10 -13.22 -15.28 6.80
CA LEU A 10 -12.47 -14.98 8.01
C LEU A 10 -11.31 -14.04 7.66
N TRP A 11 -11.32 -12.87 8.27
CA TRP A 11 -10.18 -11.96 8.26
C TRP A 11 -9.21 -12.39 9.34
N ILE A 12 -7.99 -12.71 8.94
CA ILE A 12 -6.93 -13.11 9.86
C ILE A 12 -5.78 -12.11 9.84
N GLU A 13 -5.13 -12.00 10.97
CA GLU A 13 -3.94 -11.20 11.19
C GLU A 13 -3.02 -11.97 12.14
N THR A 14 -1.73 -11.85 11.94
CA THR A 14 -0.69 -12.44 12.78
C THR A 14 0.07 -11.35 13.53
N GLU A 15 0.87 -11.69 14.49
CA GLU A 15 1.71 -10.75 15.23
C GLU A 15 2.77 -10.11 14.34
N LYS A 16 3.25 -10.86 13.34
CA LYS A 16 4.23 -10.44 12.34
C LYS A 16 3.94 -11.12 11.00
N PRO A 17 4.42 -10.57 9.87
CA PRO A 17 4.21 -11.16 8.56
C PRO A 17 5.10 -12.42 8.40
N ASN A 18 4.54 -13.58 8.76
CA ASN A 18 5.22 -14.86 8.70
C ASN A 18 4.33 -15.90 8.02
N VAL A 19 4.76 -16.41 6.85
CA VAL A 19 3.98 -17.34 6.01
C VAL A 19 3.73 -18.67 6.72
N GLU A 20 4.71 -19.16 7.48
CA GLU A 20 4.59 -20.42 8.22
C GLU A 20 3.53 -20.33 9.33
N GLN A 21 3.53 -19.24 10.08
CA GLN A 21 2.51 -18.94 11.09
C GLN A 21 1.11 -18.80 10.47
N ILE A 22 1.01 -18.16 9.31
CA ILE A 22 -0.24 -18.06 8.56
C ILE A 22 -0.73 -19.46 8.16
N ALA A 23 0.16 -20.29 7.60
CA ALA A 23 -0.17 -21.64 7.17
C ALA A 23 -0.66 -22.50 8.34
N GLU A 24 0.01 -22.44 9.48
CA GLU A 24 -0.42 -23.12 10.71
C GLU A 24 -1.83 -22.69 11.14
N MET A 25 -2.08 -21.39 11.20
CA MET A 25 -3.39 -20.84 11.56
C MET A 25 -4.49 -21.31 10.60
N VAL A 26 -4.22 -21.21 9.28
CA VAL A 26 -5.17 -21.64 8.25
C VAL A 26 -5.47 -23.13 8.33
N ASN A 27 -4.46 -23.96 8.53
CA ASN A 27 -4.62 -25.41 8.66
C ASN A 27 -5.52 -25.74 9.86
N ARG A 28 -5.30 -25.13 11.02
CA ARG A 28 -6.16 -25.30 12.20
C ARG A 28 -7.61 -24.90 11.95
N VAL A 29 -7.83 -23.84 11.19
CA VAL A 29 -9.20 -23.44 10.79
C VAL A 29 -9.83 -24.49 9.89
N ARG A 30 -9.09 -24.99 8.90
CA ARG A 30 -9.58 -25.96 7.90
C ARG A 30 -9.72 -27.37 8.44
N GLU A 31 -9.07 -27.72 9.53
CA GLU A 31 -9.37 -28.98 10.26
C GLU A 31 -10.83 -29.03 10.73
N VAL A 32 -11.40 -27.86 11.10
CA VAL A 32 -12.78 -27.76 11.59
C VAL A 32 -13.74 -27.37 10.48
N ARG A 33 -13.28 -26.58 9.49
CA ARG A 33 -14.05 -26.05 8.38
C ARG A 33 -13.20 -26.09 7.11
N PRO A 34 -13.15 -27.24 6.40
CA PRO A 34 -12.31 -27.41 5.22
C PRO A 34 -12.55 -26.40 4.10
N GLU A 35 -13.81 -25.92 3.99
CA GLU A 35 -14.23 -24.94 2.98
C GLU A 35 -14.01 -23.48 3.38
N ALA A 36 -13.41 -23.21 4.55
CA ALA A 36 -13.23 -21.86 5.05
C ALA A 36 -12.41 -21.00 4.09
N LYS A 37 -12.99 -19.85 3.75
CA LYS A 37 -12.32 -18.81 2.97
C LYS A 37 -11.68 -17.80 3.92
N LEU A 38 -10.43 -17.47 3.67
CA LEU A 38 -9.66 -16.60 4.54
C LEU A 38 -9.06 -15.44 3.75
N VAL A 39 -9.00 -14.29 4.41
CA VAL A 39 -8.39 -13.05 3.93
C VAL A 39 -7.31 -12.66 4.90
N TYR A 40 -6.14 -12.30 4.40
CA TYR A 40 -5.03 -11.87 5.25
C TYR A 40 -4.85 -10.36 5.20
N ASN A 41 -4.67 -9.77 6.38
CA ASN A 41 -4.33 -8.35 6.52
C ASN A 41 -2.81 -8.15 6.42
N ASN A 42 -2.37 -7.57 5.31
CA ASN A 42 -1.02 -7.01 5.18
C ASN A 42 -0.98 -5.68 5.94
N SER A 43 -0.98 -5.76 7.26
CA SER A 43 -1.11 -4.59 8.12
C SER A 43 0.02 -3.57 7.90
N PRO A 44 -0.27 -2.28 7.70
CA PRO A 44 0.73 -1.22 7.70
C PRO A 44 1.30 -0.94 9.10
N SER A 45 0.72 -1.55 10.14
CA SER A 45 1.25 -1.50 11.52
C SER A 45 2.47 -2.39 11.72
N PHE A 46 2.71 -3.36 10.82
CA PHE A 46 3.94 -4.12 10.85
C PHE A 46 5.10 -3.27 10.37
N ASN A 47 6.22 -3.35 11.06
CA ASN A 47 7.48 -2.90 10.50
C ASN A 47 8.01 -3.99 9.57
N TRP A 48 7.57 -3.97 8.31
CA TRP A 48 7.91 -4.97 7.30
C TRP A 48 9.43 -5.10 7.09
N THR A 49 10.12 -3.97 6.99
CA THR A 49 11.58 -3.94 6.83
C THR A 49 12.27 -4.67 7.99
N LEU A 50 11.95 -4.28 9.23
CA LEU A 50 12.56 -4.90 10.40
C LEU A 50 12.28 -6.40 10.46
N LYS A 51 11.00 -6.79 10.31
CA LYS A 51 10.60 -8.19 10.52
C LYS A 51 11.20 -9.15 9.50
N PHE A 52 11.37 -8.72 8.25
CA PHE A 52 12.02 -9.57 7.26
C PHE A 52 13.55 -9.54 7.36
N ARG A 53 14.16 -8.41 7.74
CA ARG A 53 15.59 -8.36 8.04
C ARG A 53 15.94 -9.19 9.28
N GLU A 54 15.12 -9.17 10.35
CA GLU A 54 15.24 -10.07 11.49
C GLU A 54 15.16 -11.53 11.06
N GLN A 55 14.17 -11.90 10.26
CA GLN A 55 14.00 -13.27 9.78
C GLN A 55 15.25 -13.74 9.04
N VAL A 56 15.75 -12.98 8.07
CA VAL A 56 16.96 -13.34 7.32
C VAL A 56 18.18 -13.46 8.23
N TYR A 57 18.34 -12.53 9.17
CA TYR A 57 19.44 -12.56 10.14
C TYR A 57 19.40 -13.84 10.97
N GLU A 58 18.26 -14.18 11.54
CA GLU A 58 18.12 -15.39 12.38
C GLU A 58 18.25 -16.68 11.55
N ASP A 59 17.72 -16.73 10.34
CA ASP A 59 17.87 -17.86 9.43
C ASP A 59 19.35 -18.10 9.08
N TRP A 60 20.10 -17.04 8.79
CA TRP A 60 21.52 -17.13 8.51
C TRP A 60 22.33 -17.58 9.73
N LYS A 61 22.04 -17.01 10.89
CA LYS A 61 22.66 -17.37 12.14
C LYS A 61 22.43 -18.86 12.49
N ALA A 62 21.18 -19.32 12.31
CA ALA A 62 20.82 -20.73 12.50
C ALA A 62 21.51 -21.68 11.50
N ALA A 63 21.74 -21.19 10.25
CA ALA A 63 22.49 -21.92 9.23
C ALA A 63 24.02 -21.85 9.42
N GLY A 64 24.52 -21.15 10.42
CA GLY A 64 25.95 -20.98 10.70
C GLY A 64 26.66 -19.99 9.79
N LYS A 65 25.92 -19.14 9.08
CA LYS A 65 26.50 -18.03 8.29
C LYS A 65 27.00 -16.95 9.25
N ASP A 66 28.14 -16.33 8.90
CA ASP A 66 28.65 -15.19 9.67
C ASP A 66 27.74 -13.97 9.49
N VAL A 67 27.13 -13.52 10.57
CA VAL A 67 26.26 -12.34 10.62
C VAL A 67 26.89 -11.16 11.37
N SER A 68 28.17 -11.27 11.75
CA SER A 68 28.88 -10.28 12.58
C SER A 68 28.99 -8.89 11.92
N ALA A 69 28.85 -8.82 10.61
CA ALA A 69 28.83 -7.56 9.85
C ALA A 69 27.52 -6.79 9.93
N TYR A 70 26.46 -7.38 10.52
CA TYR A 70 25.11 -6.81 10.59
C TYR A 70 24.71 -6.52 12.03
N PRO A 71 23.88 -5.49 12.26
CA PRO A 71 23.33 -5.22 13.59
C PRO A 71 22.52 -6.42 14.11
N ASP A 72 22.77 -6.81 15.37
CA ASP A 72 21.99 -7.87 16.01
C ASP A 72 20.61 -7.33 16.40
N PRO A 73 19.50 -7.87 15.85
CA PRO A 73 18.17 -7.38 16.14
C PRO A 73 17.78 -7.41 17.62
N ALA A 74 18.37 -8.30 18.40
CA ALA A 74 18.12 -8.37 19.84
C ALA A 74 18.71 -7.19 20.63
N VAL A 75 19.65 -6.45 20.04
CA VAL A 75 20.40 -5.38 20.71
C VAL A 75 20.22 -4.04 19.98
N ASP A 76 20.18 -4.06 18.67
CA ASP A 76 20.14 -2.87 17.80
C ASP A 76 19.16 -3.01 16.64
N GLU A 77 17.87 -3.05 16.95
CA GLU A 77 16.79 -3.05 15.93
C GLU A 77 16.87 -1.82 15.01
N LYS A 78 17.27 -0.65 15.55
CA LYS A 78 17.34 0.59 14.77
C LYS A 78 18.45 0.54 13.74
N GLY A 79 19.61 -0.01 14.10
CA GLY A 79 20.70 -0.23 13.16
C GLY A 79 20.31 -1.18 12.04
N LEU A 80 19.54 -2.22 12.35
CA LEU A 80 19.05 -3.15 11.33
C LEU A 80 18.04 -2.51 10.35
N MET A 81 17.32 -1.48 10.79
CA MET A 81 16.38 -0.71 9.95
C MET A 81 17.03 0.46 9.21
N ASP A 82 18.25 0.84 9.59
CA ASP A 82 18.91 2.03 9.05
C ASP A 82 19.07 1.93 7.53
N VAL A 83 19.00 3.07 6.86
CA VAL A 83 19.17 3.17 5.40
C VAL A 83 20.57 2.74 4.93
N SER A 84 21.58 2.76 5.81
CA SER A 84 22.90 2.22 5.50
C SER A 84 22.93 0.72 5.27
N MET A 85 21.88 0.03 5.70
CA MET A 85 21.68 -1.40 5.41
C MET A 85 21.19 -1.65 3.99
N ASP A 86 20.61 -0.66 3.32
CA ASP A 86 20.05 -0.80 1.97
C ASP A 86 21.17 -1.20 0.98
N GLY A 87 20.87 -2.18 0.12
CA GLY A 87 21.85 -2.75 -0.81
C GLY A 87 22.84 -3.76 -0.20
N THR A 88 22.74 -4.07 1.11
CA THR A 88 23.45 -5.21 1.68
C THR A 88 22.77 -6.53 1.28
N GLU A 89 23.54 -7.62 1.25
CA GLU A 89 23.02 -8.95 0.92
C GLU A 89 21.83 -9.35 1.83
N LEU A 90 21.89 -9.00 3.10
CA LEU A 90 20.81 -9.26 4.06
C LEU A 90 19.55 -8.48 3.69
N ALA A 91 19.67 -7.19 3.39
CA ALA A 91 18.52 -6.36 3.01
C ALA A 91 17.90 -6.81 1.68
N GLU A 92 18.71 -7.11 0.67
CA GLU A 92 18.25 -7.62 -0.63
C GLU A 92 17.49 -8.94 -0.49
N GLN A 93 17.96 -9.85 0.36
CA GLN A 93 17.24 -11.09 0.64
C GLN A 93 15.94 -10.84 1.39
N ALA A 94 15.93 -9.92 2.35
CA ALA A 94 14.71 -9.52 3.05
C ALA A 94 13.67 -8.90 2.09
N ASP A 95 14.10 -8.02 1.20
CA ASP A 95 13.23 -7.40 0.18
C ASP A 95 12.67 -8.44 -0.79
N ALA A 96 13.45 -9.46 -1.17
CA ALA A 96 12.98 -10.57 -1.98
C ALA A 96 11.87 -11.38 -1.27
N LEU A 97 11.97 -11.57 0.05
CA LEU A 97 10.92 -12.21 0.86
C LEU A 97 9.66 -11.35 0.94
N VAL A 98 9.79 -10.03 1.13
CA VAL A 98 8.65 -9.09 1.08
C VAL A 98 7.97 -9.17 -0.29
N GLN A 99 8.74 -9.14 -1.38
CA GLN A 99 8.22 -9.22 -2.75
C GLN A 99 7.49 -10.54 -3.02
N SER A 100 7.94 -11.65 -2.45
CA SER A 100 7.32 -12.97 -2.66
C SER A 100 6.18 -13.28 -1.70
N PHE A 101 6.02 -12.54 -0.62
CA PHE A 101 5.18 -12.85 0.53
C PHE A 101 3.74 -13.28 0.17
N GLN A 102 3.05 -12.51 -0.67
CA GLN A 102 1.67 -12.81 -1.07
C GLN A 102 1.58 -14.11 -1.88
N ARG A 103 2.54 -14.32 -2.78
CA ARG A 103 2.63 -15.53 -3.59
C ARG A 103 2.91 -16.76 -2.72
N ASP A 104 3.79 -16.61 -1.75
CA ASP A 104 4.16 -17.68 -0.83
C ASP A 104 3.02 -18.01 0.14
N ALA A 105 2.30 -17.02 0.66
CA ALA A 105 1.08 -17.21 1.43
C ALA A 105 -0.02 -17.91 0.62
N ALA A 106 -0.15 -17.58 -0.68
CA ALA A 106 -1.09 -18.27 -1.57
C ALA A 106 -0.71 -19.74 -1.76
N ARG A 107 0.57 -20.03 -1.99
CA ARG A 107 1.08 -21.38 -2.27
C ARG A 107 1.04 -22.28 -1.03
N GLU A 108 1.45 -21.75 0.13
CA GLU A 108 1.67 -22.56 1.32
C GLU A 108 0.45 -22.57 2.27
N ALA A 109 -0.30 -21.48 2.32
CA ALA A 109 -1.48 -21.36 3.16
C ALA A 109 -2.80 -21.30 2.39
N GLY A 110 -2.78 -21.15 1.06
CA GLY A 110 -4.00 -21.01 0.26
C GLY A 110 -4.71 -19.68 0.52
N ILE A 111 -3.97 -18.63 0.85
CA ILE A 111 -4.48 -17.27 1.00
C ILE A 111 -4.29 -16.54 -0.32
N PHE A 112 -5.38 -16.30 -1.04
CA PHE A 112 -5.39 -15.60 -2.33
C PHE A 112 -5.92 -14.17 -2.23
N HIS A 113 -6.53 -13.82 -1.12
CA HIS A 113 -7.08 -12.49 -0.89
C HIS A 113 -6.28 -11.80 0.22
N HIS A 114 -5.62 -10.72 -0.16
CA HIS A 114 -4.84 -9.88 0.73
C HIS A 114 -5.41 -8.47 0.76
N LEU A 115 -5.39 -7.85 1.92
CA LEU A 115 -5.79 -6.46 2.13
C LEU A 115 -4.62 -5.70 2.73
N ILE A 116 -4.44 -4.46 2.30
CA ILE A 116 -3.64 -3.47 3.03
C ILE A 116 -4.64 -2.51 3.65
N THR A 117 -4.69 -2.43 4.97
CA THR A 117 -5.54 -1.47 5.65
C THR A 117 -4.94 -0.07 5.52
N LEU A 118 -5.80 0.94 5.31
CA LEU A 118 -5.41 2.35 5.23
C LEU A 118 -4.38 2.73 4.14
N PRO A 119 -4.28 2.05 2.99
CA PRO A 119 -3.24 2.36 2.00
C PRO A 119 -3.39 3.78 1.47
N THR A 120 -4.63 4.22 1.20
CA THR A 120 -4.92 5.58 0.72
C THR A 120 -4.56 6.63 1.77
N TYR A 121 -4.80 6.36 3.06
CA TYR A 121 -4.40 7.25 4.13
C TYR A 121 -2.87 7.46 4.16
N HIS A 122 -2.10 6.38 4.16
CA HIS A 122 -0.64 6.47 4.20
C HIS A 122 -0.04 7.11 2.95
N THR A 123 -0.54 6.76 1.77
CA THR A 123 -0.06 7.37 0.52
C THR A 123 -0.43 8.84 0.43
N ALA A 124 -1.64 9.23 0.85
CA ALA A 124 -2.05 10.63 0.89
C ALA A 124 -1.23 11.43 1.90
N ALA A 125 -0.97 10.89 3.10
CA ALA A 125 -0.16 11.54 4.12
C ALA A 125 1.27 11.80 3.60
N LEU A 126 1.95 10.78 3.05
CA LEU A 126 3.29 10.92 2.50
C LEU A 126 3.33 11.91 1.33
N SER A 127 2.38 11.81 0.39
CA SER A 127 2.34 12.71 -0.77
C SER A 127 2.08 14.16 -0.36
N THR A 128 1.21 14.36 0.64
CA THR A 128 0.93 15.70 1.18
C THR A 128 2.15 16.28 1.87
N ASP A 129 2.85 15.49 2.67
CA ASP A 129 4.07 15.89 3.36
C ASP A 129 5.15 16.33 2.37
N THR A 130 5.46 15.48 1.39
CA THR A 130 6.44 15.77 0.32
C THR A 130 6.07 17.03 -0.46
N LEU A 131 4.78 17.19 -0.81
CA LEU A 131 4.32 18.39 -1.51
C LEU A 131 4.48 19.64 -0.64
N THR A 132 4.15 19.53 0.66
CA THR A 132 4.23 20.65 1.61
C THR A 132 5.67 21.14 1.78
N GLU A 133 6.62 20.21 1.95
CA GLU A 133 8.05 20.54 2.04
C GLU A 133 8.53 21.31 0.80
N GLY A 134 8.19 20.82 -0.40
CA GLY A 134 8.58 21.49 -1.64
C GLY A 134 7.86 22.82 -1.87
N TYR A 135 6.55 22.88 -1.57
CA TYR A 135 5.71 24.06 -1.85
C TYR A 135 6.03 25.24 -0.94
N PHE A 136 6.21 25.01 0.36
CA PHE A 136 6.58 26.04 1.33
C PHE A 136 8.09 26.25 1.44
N GLY A 137 8.88 25.41 0.76
CA GLY A 137 10.31 25.62 0.57
C GLY A 137 10.62 26.47 -0.67
N ASP A 138 11.73 26.20 -1.33
CA ASP A 138 12.25 27.02 -2.44
C ASP A 138 11.53 26.80 -3.79
N LEU A 139 10.67 25.78 -3.91
CA LEU A 139 10.07 25.40 -5.20
C LEU A 139 8.69 26.04 -5.46
N GLY A 140 7.93 26.40 -4.42
CA GLY A 140 6.59 26.98 -4.58
C GLY A 140 5.69 26.10 -5.49
N MET A 141 4.96 26.73 -6.39
CA MET A 141 4.09 26.01 -7.35
C MET A 141 4.82 24.99 -8.23
N LEU A 142 6.13 25.14 -8.41
CA LEU A 142 6.88 24.16 -9.19
C LEU A 142 6.89 22.77 -8.54
N ALA A 143 6.85 22.68 -7.20
CA ALA A 143 6.72 21.41 -6.50
C ALA A 143 5.44 20.69 -6.95
N TYR A 144 4.29 21.37 -6.88
CA TYR A 144 3.02 20.79 -7.33
C TYR A 144 3.06 20.37 -8.81
N VAL A 145 3.52 21.28 -9.67
CA VAL A 145 3.55 21.00 -11.12
C VAL A 145 4.46 19.82 -11.46
N ARG A 146 5.65 19.75 -10.83
CA ARG A 146 6.65 18.71 -11.10
C ARG A 146 6.24 17.37 -10.52
N ASP A 147 5.81 17.37 -9.25
CA ASP A 147 5.70 16.15 -8.45
C ASP A 147 4.27 15.57 -8.48
N VAL A 148 3.28 16.37 -8.86
CA VAL A 148 1.88 15.94 -8.99
C VAL A 148 1.42 16.04 -10.44
N GLN A 149 1.16 17.24 -10.95
CA GLN A 149 0.47 17.45 -12.23
C GLN A 149 1.18 16.78 -13.42
N ARG A 150 2.50 16.92 -13.53
CA ARG A 150 3.26 16.26 -14.61
C ARG A 150 3.24 14.74 -14.50
N GLN A 151 3.18 14.22 -13.28
CA GLN A 151 3.10 12.77 -13.06
C GLN A 151 1.72 12.24 -13.41
N GLU A 152 0.67 12.95 -13.05
CA GLU A 152 -0.71 12.62 -13.43
C GLU A 152 -0.86 12.57 -14.95
N ILE A 153 -0.36 13.60 -15.67
CA ILE A 153 -0.39 13.65 -17.14
C ILE A 153 0.38 12.47 -17.76
N ARG A 154 1.60 12.19 -17.27
CA ARG A 154 2.44 11.11 -17.81
C ARG A 154 1.82 9.73 -17.61
N ASN A 155 1.09 9.55 -16.54
CA ASN A 155 0.46 8.29 -16.19
C ASN A 155 -1.00 8.18 -16.66
N ASP A 156 -1.48 9.18 -17.42
CA ASP A 156 -2.86 9.25 -17.92
C ASP A 156 -3.90 9.05 -16.80
N LEU A 157 -3.67 9.73 -15.66
CA LEU A 157 -4.58 9.60 -14.53
C LEU A 157 -5.83 10.45 -14.74
N ALA A 158 -6.99 9.85 -14.49
CA ALA A 158 -8.28 10.54 -14.57
C ALA A 158 -8.38 11.78 -13.67
N ALA A 159 -7.58 11.84 -12.59
CA ALA A 159 -7.50 12.97 -11.68
C ALA A 159 -7.11 14.30 -12.37
N VAL A 160 -6.39 14.26 -13.48
CA VAL A 160 -6.07 15.44 -14.30
C VAL A 160 -7.35 16.16 -14.71
N LYS A 161 -8.40 15.39 -15.05
CA LYS A 161 -9.74 15.88 -15.39
C LYS A 161 -10.69 15.78 -14.21
N HIS A 162 -10.25 16.28 -13.05
CA HIS A 162 -10.99 16.14 -11.78
C HIS A 162 -12.42 16.70 -11.83
N GLN A 163 -12.69 17.70 -12.67
CA GLN A 163 -14.03 18.26 -12.84
C GLN A 163 -14.97 17.24 -13.51
N ASP A 164 -14.53 16.58 -14.58
CA ASP A 164 -15.28 15.49 -15.21
C ASP A 164 -15.44 14.31 -14.26
N LEU A 165 -14.36 13.93 -13.58
CA LEU A 165 -14.37 12.85 -12.60
C LEU A 165 -15.37 13.12 -11.45
N ALA A 166 -15.52 14.40 -11.06
CA ALA A 166 -16.49 14.84 -10.05
C ALA A 166 -17.93 15.00 -10.59
N GLY A 167 -18.14 14.79 -11.90
CA GLY A 167 -19.46 14.86 -12.52
C GLY A 167 -19.93 16.29 -12.84
N SER A 168 -19.01 17.24 -13.08
CA SER A 168 -19.38 18.63 -13.43
C SER A 168 -20.18 18.70 -14.74
N ASN A 169 -19.89 17.84 -15.70
CA ASN A 169 -20.63 17.68 -16.94
C ASN A 169 -22.11 17.31 -16.69
N ILE A 170 -22.39 16.38 -15.77
CA ILE A 170 -23.76 15.99 -15.39
C ILE A 170 -24.49 17.20 -14.81
N GLY A 171 -23.82 17.97 -13.95
CA GLY A 171 -24.39 19.20 -13.39
C GLY A 171 -24.67 20.26 -14.45
N ASP A 172 -23.81 20.38 -15.46
CA ASP A 172 -23.96 21.30 -16.56
C ASP A 172 -25.12 20.89 -17.49
N ASP A 173 -25.25 19.61 -17.84
CA ASP A 173 -26.37 19.06 -18.60
C ASP A 173 -27.71 19.36 -17.94
N HIS A 174 -27.80 19.21 -16.61
CA HIS A 174 -29.01 19.56 -15.86
C HIS A 174 -29.31 21.05 -15.91
N LYS A 175 -28.29 21.92 -15.76
CA LYS A 175 -28.51 23.37 -15.86
C LYS A 175 -28.95 23.77 -17.26
N GLU A 176 -28.35 23.22 -18.29
CA GLU A 176 -28.67 23.49 -19.67
C GLU A 176 -30.08 23.04 -20.02
N TYR A 177 -30.50 21.87 -19.51
CA TYR A 177 -31.87 21.37 -19.68
C TYR A 177 -32.93 22.33 -19.11
N PHE A 178 -32.69 22.93 -17.94
CA PHE A 178 -33.66 23.79 -17.29
C PHE A 178 -33.55 25.27 -17.68
N LEU A 179 -32.37 25.77 -18.01
CA LEU A 179 -32.07 27.17 -18.21
C LEU A 179 -31.75 27.52 -19.68
N GLY A 180 -31.51 26.51 -20.50
CA GLY A 180 -31.09 26.69 -21.90
C GLY A 180 -29.82 27.52 -22.03
N GLU A 181 -29.74 28.36 -23.07
CA GLU A 181 -28.57 29.20 -23.38
C GLU A 181 -28.17 30.18 -22.24
N LYS A 182 -29.01 30.36 -21.24
CA LYS A 182 -28.70 31.20 -20.07
C LYS A 182 -27.94 30.47 -18.97
N ALA A 183 -27.69 29.17 -19.12
CA ALA A 183 -26.98 28.37 -18.13
C ALA A 183 -25.52 28.85 -18.03
N LEU A 184 -25.07 29.06 -16.77
CA LEU A 184 -23.66 29.24 -16.47
C LEU A 184 -23.05 27.86 -16.26
N LEU A 185 -22.34 27.36 -17.26
CA LEU A 185 -21.76 26.03 -17.26
C LEU A 185 -20.35 26.02 -16.67
N ALA A 186 -20.01 25.00 -15.91
CA ALA A 186 -18.66 24.77 -15.41
C ALA A 186 -17.71 24.39 -16.54
N GLY A 187 -18.20 23.69 -17.57
CA GLY A 187 -17.47 23.27 -18.77
C GLY A 187 -17.45 24.27 -19.93
N GLY A 188 -17.87 25.53 -19.72
CA GLY A 188 -17.89 26.56 -20.78
C GLY A 188 -16.51 26.81 -21.39
N ALA A 189 -16.49 27.34 -22.65
CA ALA A 189 -15.26 27.57 -23.43
C ALA A 189 -14.20 28.45 -22.74
N ALA A 190 -14.62 29.27 -21.77
CA ALA A 190 -13.72 30.10 -20.96
C ALA A 190 -13.22 29.39 -19.69
N ASN A 191 -13.58 28.12 -19.49
CA ASN A 191 -13.25 27.34 -18.31
C ASN A 191 -11.97 26.52 -18.49
N THR A 192 -11.39 26.09 -17.38
CA THR A 192 -10.18 25.28 -17.33
C THR A 192 -10.38 23.81 -17.67
N MET A 193 -11.62 23.31 -17.79
CA MET A 193 -11.92 21.90 -18.08
C MET A 193 -11.26 21.34 -19.35
N ASN A 194 -11.02 22.15 -20.35
CA ASN A 194 -10.49 21.73 -21.65
C ASN A 194 -8.99 22.01 -21.80
N GLN A 195 -8.25 22.20 -20.72
CA GLN A 195 -6.81 22.45 -20.77
C GLN A 195 -5.96 21.17 -20.78
N PHE A 196 -6.60 19.98 -20.59
CA PHE A 196 -5.94 18.68 -20.56
C PHE A 196 -6.55 17.69 -21.55
#